data_aa63bde9617e6e3215667037f6c359b8
#
_entry.id   aa63bde9617e6e3215667037f6c359b8
#
_cell.length_a   1.000
_cell.length_b   1.000
_cell.length_c   1.000
_cell.angle_alpha   90.00
_cell.angle_beta   90.00
_cell.angle_gamma   90.00
#
_symmetry.space_group_name_H-M   'P 1'
#
loop_
_entity.id
_entity.type
_entity.pdbx_description
1 polymer ?
#
loop_
_entity_poly.entity_id
_entity_poly.type
_entity_poly.pdbx_seq_one_letter_code
_entity_poly.pdbx_strand_id
1 'polypeptide(L)'
;GLDLRRVQELSNYWADVRLRYENFDHGLKTNTTDIYRYEIPGGQYTNLRPQVESLGLGDRFEEVKEMYKTVNDMLGDPVKVTPSSKVVGDLAIFMVQNDLTPENIVRRGEALAFPDSVVSYFKGMMGQPAWGFPKDLQKVVLKGEEPITCRPGMLLPPVDFDQLRREVEQFHEGPEKKDLISYAMYPKVYEDFCRHRKEYGYITRMGSHVFFNGMALGETNKINIEDGKTLVIKYLGLGDRNSDGTINVQFELNGMRRE
;
A
#
# COMPACT_ATOMS: atom_id res chain seq x y z
N GLY A 1 -26.03 -6.39 -25.96
CA GLY A 1 -24.71 -7.00 -25.79
C GLY A 1 -23.62 -5.96 -25.83
N LEU A 2 -22.40 -6.31 -25.45
CA LEU A 2 -21.24 -5.42 -25.54
C LEU A 2 -20.81 -5.26 -27.01
N ASP A 3 -20.38 -4.04 -27.37
CA ASP A 3 -19.70 -3.80 -28.63
C ASP A 3 -18.25 -4.31 -28.55
N LEU A 4 -18.02 -5.49 -29.12
CA LEU A 4 -16.72 -6.16 -29.05
C LEU A 4 -15.58 -5.37 -29.68
N ARG A 5 -15.87 -4.53 -30.70
CA ARG A 5 -14.88 -3.67 -31.32
C ARG A 5 -14.37 -2.62 -30.34
N ARG A 6 -15.28 -1.93 -29.66
CA ARG A 6 -14.91 -0.94 -28.63
C ARG A 6 -14.19 -1.58 -27.45
N VAL A 7 -14.61 -2.77 -27.04
CA VAL A 7 -13.91 -3.52 -25.97
C VAL A 7 -12.47 -3.82 -26.39
N GLN A 8 -12.25 -4.21 -27.66
CA GLN A 8 -10.88 -4.46 -28.15
C GLN A 8 -10.05 -3.18 -28.26
N GLU A 9 -10.64 -2.07 -28.70
CA GLU A 9 -9.96 -0.77 -28.74
C GLU A 9 -9.52 -0.33 -27.33
N LEU A 10 -10.37 -0.50 -26.32
CA LEU A 10 -10.04 -0.24 -24.92
C LEU A 10 -8.96 -1.21 -24.38
N SER A 11 -9.03 -2.48 -24.77
CA SER A 11 -8.02 -3.48 -24.37
C SER A 11 -6.64 -3.09 -24.91
N ASN A 12 -6.55 -2.68 -26.17
CA ASN A 12 -5.30 -2.23 -26.77
C ASN A 12 -4.76 -0.96 -26.08
N TYR A 13 -5.65 0.01 -25.83
CA TYR A 13 -5.27 1.22 -25.08
C TYR A 13 -4.67 0.89 -23.71
N TRP A 14 -5.32 0.02 -22.95
CA TRP A 14 -4.81 -0.36 -21.62
C TRP A 14 -3.54 -1.21 -21.69
N ALA A 15 -3.35 -2.01 -22.72
CA ALA A 15 -2.10 -2.72 -22.94
C ALA A 15 -0.93 -1.75 -23.14
N ASP A 16 -1.11 -0.68 -23.93
CA ASP A 16 -0.10 0.36 -24.13
C ASP A 16 0.15 1.18 -22.82
N VAL A 17 -0.92 1.51 -22.11
CA VAL A 17 -0.81 2.22 -20.82
C VAL A 17 -0.04 1.38 -19.80
N ARG A 18 -0.29 0.06 -19.74
CA ARG A 18 0.38 -0.85 -18.80
C ARG A 18 1.91 -0.82 -18.94
N LEU A 19 2.45 -0.67 -20.14
CA LEU A 19 3.89 -0.58 -20.36
C LEU A 19 4.53 0.61 -19.61
N ARG A 20 3.78 1.70 -19.44
CA ARG A 20 4.25 2.89 -18.72
C ARG A 20 4.31 2.70 -17.20
N TYR A 21 3.63 1.68 -16.69
CA TYR A 21 3.56 1.34 -15.27
C TYR A 21 4.29 0.04 -14.93
N GLU A 22 5.11 -0.49 -15.86
CA GLU A 22 5.77 -1.79 -15.70
C GLU A 22 6.63 -1.84 -14.42
N ASN A 23 7.29 -0.75 -14.05
CA ASN A 23 8.09 -0.67 -12.83
C ASN A 23 7.28 -0.84 -11.53
N PHE A 24 5.96 -0.71 -11.60
CA PHE A 24 5.03 -0.87 -10.48
C PHE A 24 4.18 -2.13 -10.61
N ASP A 25 4.37 -2.90 -11.69
CA ASP A 25 3.60 -4.11 -11.98
C ASP A 25 4.31 -5.34 -11.39
N HIS A 26 3.95 -5.67 -10.18
CA HIS A 26 4.38 -6.91 -9.51
C HIS A 26 3.41 -8.08 -9.77
N GLY A 27 2.43 -7.88 -10.66
CA GLY A 27 1.39 -8.85 -10.95
C GLY A 27 1.88 -10.04 -11.75
N LEU A 28 1.05 -11.08 -11.74
CA LEU A 28 1.24 -12.23 -12.62
C LEU A 28 1.07 -11.82 -14.08
N LYS A 29 2.05 -12.18 -14.90
CA LYS A 29 2.00 -11.98 -16.36
C LYS A 29 1.18 -13.07 -17.07
N THR A 30 0.84 -14.13 -16.34
CA THR A 30 0.09 -15.29 -16.83
C THR A 30 -1.07 -15.63 -15.91
N ASN A 31 -2.10 -16.27 -16.44
CA ASN A 31 -3.17 -16.82 -15.61
C ASN A 31 -2.63 -17.98 -14.77
N THR A 32 -3.12 -18.10 -13.54
CA THR A 32 -2.76 -19.17 -12.62
C THR A 32 -4.02 -19.77 -11.97
N THR A 33 -3.94 -21.03 -11.58
CA THR A 33 -4.95 -21.71 -10.78
C THR A 33 -4.72 -21.59 -9.28
N ASP A 34 -3.68 -20.87 -8.86
CA ASP A 34 -3.29 -20.70 -7.46
C ASP A 34 -4.42 -20.15 -6.59
N ILE A 35 -5.24 -19.26 -7.15
CA ILE A 35 -6.41 -18.71 -6.45
C ILE A 35 -7.38 -19.81 -5.97
N TYR A 36 -7.51 -20.89 -6.74
CA TYR A 36 -8.37 -22.02 -6.38
C TYR A 36 -7.66 -23.01 -5.45
N ARG A 37 -6.34 -23.15 -5.57
CA ARG A 37 -5.54 -24.07 -4.77
C ARG A 37 -5.28 -23.54 -3.37
N TYR A 38 -4.87 -22.28 -3.27
CA TYR A 38 -4.44 -21.64 -2.02
C TYR A 38 -5.50 -20.69 -1.45
N GLU A 39 -6.59 -20.46 -2.18
CA GLU A 39 -7.70 -19.61 -1.77
C GLU A 39 -7.29 -18.15 -1.46
N ILE A 40 -6.22 -17.69 -2.10
CA ILE A 40 -5.73 -16.31 -1.95
C ILE A 40 -6.50 -15.41 -2.91
N PRO A 41 -7.27 -14.41 -2.44
CA PRO A 41 -7.93 -13.44 -3.31
C PRO A 41 -6.93 -12.72 -4.20
N GLY A 42 -7.30 -12.41 -5.46
CA GLY A 42 -6.39 -11.82 -6.43
C GLY A 42 -5.71 -10.53 -5.95
N GLY A 43 -6.46 -9.61 -5.30
CA GLY A 43 -5.89 -8.41 -4.70
C GLY A 43 -4.92 -8.69 -3.56
N GLN A 44 -5.16 -9.74 -2.77
CA GLN A 44 -4.24 -10.16 -1.71
C GLN A 44 -2.98 -10.81 -2.30
N TYR A 45 -3.12 -11.59 -3.37
CA TYR A 45 -1.98 -12.21 -4.04
C TYR A 45 -0.97 -11.18 -4.54
N THR A 46 -1.45 -10.11 -5.18
CA THR A 46 -0.60 -9.03 -5.69
C THR A 46 0.10 -8.22 -4.59
N ASN A 47 -0.47 -8.17 -3.38
CA ASN A 47 0.14 -7.52 -2.23
C ASN A 47 1.07 -8.46 -1.45
N LEU A 48 0.75 -9.75 -1.38
CA LEU A 48 1.48 -10.75 -0.60
C LEU A 48 2.89 -10.97 -1.17
N ARG A 49 3.02 -11.04 -2.50
CA ARG A 49 4.29 -11.33 -3.15
C ARG A 49 5.37 -10.28 -2.87
N PRO A 50 5.16 -8.96 -3.13
CA PRO A 50 6.14 -7.94 -2.78
C PRO A 50 6.46 -7.89 -1.28
N GLN A 51 5.48 -8.17 -0.43
CA GLN A 51 5.68 -8.23 1.02
C GLN A 51 6.62 -9.37 1.41
N VAL A 52 6.43 -10.56 0.85
CA VAL A 52 7.29 -11.73 1.07
C VAL A 52 8.71 -11.48 0.54
N GLU A 53 8.83 -10.89 -0.64
CA GLU A 53 10.11 -10.52 -1.25
C GLU A 53 10.86 -9.47 -0.40
N SER A 54 10.17 -8.46 0.12
CA SER A 54 10.76 -7.41 0.98
C SER A 54 11.30 -7.95 2.32
N LEU A 55 10.76 -9.07 2.77
CA LEU A 55 11.22 -9.78 3.97
C LEU A 55 12.32 -10.83 3.69
N GLY A 56 12.82 -10.90 2.46
CA GLY A 56 13.84 -11.85 2.07
C GLY A 56 13.35 -13.30 1.96
N LEU A 57 12.04 -13.51 1.85
CA LEU A 57 11.42 -14.83 1.75
C LEU A 57 10.96 -15.17 0.33
N GLY A 58 11.44 -14.47 -0.68
CA GLY A 58 11.03 -14.66 -2.08
C GLY A 58 11.15 -16.12 -2.54
N ASP A 59 12.23 -16.81 -2.16
CA ASP A 59 12.46 -18.22 -2.49
C ASP A 59 11.50 -19.18 -1.74
N ARG A 60 10.87 -18.72 -0.67
CA ARG A 60 9.88 -19.47 0.13
C ARG A 60 8.44 -19.08 -0.19
N PHE A 61 8.20 -18.41 -1.30
CA PHE A 61 6.84 -17.92 -1.62
C PHE A 61 5.82 -19.03 -1.80
N GLU A 62 6.22 -20.20 -2.34
CA GLU A 62 5.34 -21.37 -2.42
C GLU A 62 4.91 -21.87 -1.03
N GLU A 63 5.85 -21.91 -0.08
CA GLU A 63 5.57 -22.24 1.31
C GLU A 63 4.60 -21.26 1.96
N VAL A 64 4.76 -19.97 1.69
CA VAL A 64 3.84 -18.94 2.18
C VAL A 64 2.43 -19.13 1.61
N LYS A 65 2.29 -19.52 0.35
CA LYS A 65 0.98 -19.82 -0.25
C LYS A 65 0.30 -21.03 0.40
N GLU A 66 1.04 -22.11 0.62
CA GLU A 66 0.52 -23.30 1.34
C GLU A 66 0.14 -22.92 2.79
N MET A 67 1.00 -22.14 3.46
CA MET A 67 0.72 -21.67 4.81
C MET A 67 -0.48 -20.72 4.88
N TYR A 68 -0.71 -19.90 3.84
CA TYR A 68 -1.89 -19.04 3.76
C TYR A 68 -3.18 -19.84 3.85
N LYS A 69 -3.29 -20.95 3.10
CA LYS A 69 -4.42 -21.86 3.18
C LYS A 69 -4.53 -22.48 4.56
N THR A 70 -3.43 -22.99 5.09
CA THR A 70 -3.38 -23.58 6.44
C THR A 70 -3.87 -22.62 7.52
N VAL A 71 -3.41 -21.37 7.46
CA VAL A 71 -3.84 -20.31 8.38
C VAL A 71 -5.33 -19.97 8.22
N ASN A 72 -5.81 -19.93 6.98
CA ASN A 72 -7.23 -19.69 6.73
C ASN A 72 -8.09 -20.76 7.44
N ASP A 73 -7.72 -22.02 7.31
CA ASP A 73 -8.40 -23.15 7.98
C ASP A 73 -8.27 -23.04 9.52
N MET A 74 -7.08 -22.70 10.02
CA MET A 74 -6.83 -22.49 11.45
C MET A 74 -7.68 -21.38 12.07
N LEU A 75 -7.96 -20.34 11.31
CA LEU A 75 -8.78 -19.20 11.75
C LEU A 75 -10.29 -19.47 11.63
N GLY A 76 -10.70 -20.64 11.14
CA GLY A 76 -12.10 -21.02 10.96
C GLY A 76 -12.71 -20.45 9.67
N ASP A 77 -11.92 -20.38 8.62
CA ASP A 77 -12.32 -19.92 7.29
C ASP A 77 -13.01 -18.54 7.31
N PRO A 78 -12.33 -17.49 7.82
CA PRO A 78 -12.90 -16.16 7.86
C PRO A 78 -13.16 -15.63 6.45
N VAL A 79 -14.20 -14.81 6.31
CA VAL A 79 -14.47 -14.11 5.04
C VAL A 79 -13.24 -13.28 4.65
N LYS A 80 -12.65 -13.63 3.50
CA LYS A 80 -11.41 -13.00 3.00
C LYS A 80 -11.69 -11.69 2.27
N VAL A 81 -11.99 -10.66 3.05
CA VAL A 81 -12.12 -9.26 2.59
C VAL A 81 -11.16 -8.40 3.42
N THR A 82 -10.86 -7.19 2.95
CA THR A 82 -10.06 -6.24 3.76
C THR A 82 -10.83 -5.86 5.03
N PRO A 83 -10.23 -5.99 6.23
CA PRO A 83 -8.82 -6.27 6.53
C PRO A 83 -8.49 -7.74 6.82
N SER A 84 -9.44 -8.65 6.90
CA SER A 84 -9.23 -10.06 7.34
C SER A 84 -8.26 -10.85 6.43
N SER A 85 -8.30 -10.60 5.11
CA SER A 85 -7.34 -11.21 4.17
C SER A 85 -5.88 -10.84 4.48
N LYS A 86 -5.64 -9.61 4.97
CA LYS A 86 -4.32 -9.19 5.43
C LYS A 86 -3.88 -9.97 6.67
N VAL A 87 -4.79 -10.20 7.62
CA VAL A 87 -4.48 -10.99 8.83
C VAL A 87 -4.02 -12.39 8.48
N VAL A 88 -4.72 -13.06 7.55
CA VAL A 88 -4.34 -14.40 7.08
C VAL A 88 -2.95 -14.37 6.45
N GLY A 89 -2.66 -13.39 5.60
CA GLY A 89 -1.34 -13.22 4.97
C GLY A 89 -0.23 -12.94 5.97
N ASP A 90 -0.43 -11.99 6.89
CA ASP A 90 0.56 -11.63 7.90
C ASP A 90 0.87 -12.81 8.83
N LEU A 91 -0.16 -13.58 9.24
CA LEU A 91 0.06 -14.77 10.06
C LEU A 91 0.76 -15.88 9.29
N ALA A 92 0.43 -16.08 8.00
CA ALA A 92 1.10 -17.06 7.15
C ALA A 92 2.60 -16.75 7.01
N ILE A 93 2.95 -15.50 6.69
CA ILE A 93 4.35 -15.06 6.62
C ILE A 93 5.03 -15.26 7.97
N PHE A 94 4.40 -14.83 9.06
CA PHE A 94 4.95 -14.97 10.40
C PHE A 94 5.23 -16.43 10.77
N MET A 95 4.32 -17.35 10.42
CA MET A 95 4.50 -18.78 10.67
C MET A 95 5.68 -19.34 9.87
N VAL A 96 5.80 -18.98 8.58
CA VAL A 96 6.92 -19.41 7.74
C VAL A 96 8.25 -18.85 8.24
N GLN A 97 8.30 -17.58 8.65
CA GLN A 97 9.52 -16.97 9.18
C GLN A 97 10.04 -17.62 10.47
N ASN A 98 9.13 -18.11 11.31
CA ASN A 98 9.45 -18.66 12.61
C ASN A 98 9.39 -20.19 12.66
N ASP A 99 9.28 -20.86 11.50
CA ASP A 99 9.13 -22.32 11.36
C ASP A 99 8.04 -22.86 12.29
N LEU A 100 6.86 -22.22 12.24
CA LEU A 100 5.69 -22.59 13.02
C LEU A 100 4.77 -23.49 12.22
N THR A 101 4.08 -24.39 12.94
CA THR A 101 3.03 -25.25 12.41
C THR A 101 1.77 -25.09 13.25
N PRO A 102 0.60 -25.54 12.76
CA PRO A 102 -0.65 -25.53 13.55
C PRO A 102 -0.50 -26.22 14.92
N GLU A 103 0.32 -27.27 14.98
CA GLU A 103 0.51 -28.06 16.20
C GLU A 103 1.43 -27.36 17.23
N ASN A 104 2.38 -26.55 16.76
CA ASN A 104 3.37 -25.97 17.66
C ASN A 104 3.12 -24.48 18.01
N ILE A 105 2.30 -23.77 17.22
CA ILE A 105 2.07 -22.32 17.40
C ILE A 105 1.46 -22.01 18.78
N VAL A 106 0.52 -22.81 19.25
CA VAL A 106 -0.10 -22.60 20.56
C VAL A 106 0.92 -22.81 21.69
N ARG A 107 1.76 -23.85 21.58
CA ARG A 107 2.77 -24.16 22.58
C ARG A 107 3.91 -23.14 22.62
N ARG A 108 4.35 -22.65 21.43
CA ARG A 108 5.46 -21.69 21.30
C ARG A 108 5.00 -20.24 21.43
N GLY A 109 3.73 -19.97 21.25
CA GLY A 109 3.18 -18.62 21.06
C GLY A 109 3.38 -17.67 22.22
N GLU A 110 3.46 -18.14 23.46
CA GLU A 110 3.71 -17.28 24.62
C GLU A 110 5.03 -16.49 24.49
N ALA A 111 6.05 -17.07 23.87
CA ALA A 111 7.35 -16.45 23.65
C ALA A 111 7.42 -15.61 22.35
N LEU A 112 6.38 -15.64 21.50
CA LEU A 112 6.38 -15.00 20.20
C LEU A 112 5.74 -13.61 20.24
N ALA A 113 6.28 -12.67 19.45
CA ALA A 113 5.64 -11.38 19.20
C ALA A 113 4.83 -11.48 17.90
N PHE A 114 3.53 -11.69 18.03
CA PHE A 114 2.63 -11.77 16.86
C PHE A 114 2.50 -10.43 16.15
N PRO A 115 2.27 -10.41 14.83
CA PRO A 115 2.00 -9.18 14.09
C PRO A 115 0.80 -8.42 14.65
N ASP A 116 0.85 -7.09 14.66
CA ASP A 116 -0.20 -6.23 15.21
C ASP A 116 -1.58 -6.49 14.57
N SER A 117 -1.62 -6.81 13.27
CA SER A 117 -2.86 -7.16 12.58
C SER A 117 -3.50 -8.43 13.15
N VAL A 118 -2.68 -9.41 13.53
CA VAL A 118 -3.13 -10.67 14.13
C VAL A 118 -3.64 -10.43 15.55
N VAL A 119 -2.90 -9.66 16.35
CA VAL A 119 -3.33 -9.27 17.69
C VAL A 119 -4.65 -8.49 17.64
N SER A 120 -4.74 -7.49 16.75
CA SER A 120 -5.96 -6.68 16.56
C SER A 120 -7.16 -7.53 16.13
N TYR A 121 -6.95 -8.52 15.27
CA TYR A 121 -8.00 -9.45 14.86
C TYR A 121 -8.53 -10.25 16.06
N PHE A 122 -7.66 -10.91 16.81
CA PHE A 122 -8.06 -11.71 17.96
C PHE A 122 -8.61 -10.87 19.13
N LYS A 123 -8.21 -9.60 19.22
CA LYS A 123 -8.79 -8.63 20.15
C LYS A 123 -10.22 -8.22 19.79
N GLY A 124 -10.67 -8.49 18.54
CA GLY A 124 -12.00 -8.13 18.07
C GLY A 124 -12.07 -6.73 17.41
N MET A 125 -10.94 -6.09 17.16
CA MET A 125 -10.86 -4.75 16.55
C MET A 125 -11.33 -4.73 15.08
N MET A 126 -11.42 -5.90 14.45
CA MET A 126 -11.91 -6.08 13.07
C MET A 126 -13.32 -6.69 13.00
N GLY A 127 -14.02 -6.75 14.13
CA GLY A 127 -15.33 -7.41 14.27
C GLY A 127 -15.21 -8.82 14.83
N GLN A 128 -16.34 -9.53 14.82
CA GLN A 128 -16.45 -10.90 15.37
C GLN A 128 -16.66 -11.87 14.21
N PRO A 129 -15.83 -12.93 14.06
CA PRO A 129 -16.11 -14.00 13.11
C PRO A 129 -17.44 -14.69 13.40
N ALA A 130 -18.14 -15.14 12.37
CA ALA A 130 -19.47 -15.77 12.51
C ALA A 130 -19.47 -16.97 13.47
N TRP A 131 -18.37 -17.72 13.49
CA TRP A 131 -18.20 -18.92 14.33
C TRP A 131 -17.37 -18.67 15.59
N GLY A 132 -17.02 -17.40 15.87
CA GLY A 132 -16.12 -17.01 16.95
C GLY A 132 -14.65 -17.25 16.59
N PHE A 133 -13.77 -16.89 17.53
CA PHE A 133 -12.33 -17.10 17.38
C PHE A 133 -11.91 -18.49 17.88
N PRO A 134 -10.88 -19.13 17.27
CA PRO A 134 -10.25 -20.34 17.81
C PRO A 134 -9.62 -20.01 19.18
N LYS A 135 -10.22 -20.54 20.25
CA LYS A 135 -10.01 -20.10 21.64
C LYS A 135 -8.57 -20.24 22.13
N ASP A 136 -7.93 -21.38 21.80
CA ASP A 136 -6.56 -21.63 22.28
C ASP A 136 -5.56 -20.66 21.61
N LEU A 137 -5.74 -20.42 20.32
CA LEU A 137 -4.91 -19.47 19.59
C LEU A 137 -5.18 -18.01 20.04
N GLN A 138 -6.47 -17.67 20.24
CA GLN A 138 -6.83 -16.35 20.78
C GLN A 138 -6.14 -16.06 22.13
N LYS A 139 -6.20 -17.01 23.04
CA LYS A 139 -5.57 -16.89 24.35
C LYS A 139 -4.06 -16.63 24.27
N VAL A 140 -3.39 -17.39 23.41
CA VAL A 140 -1.94 -17.28 23.22
C VAL A 140 -1.54 -15.99 22.55
N VAL A 141 -2.30 -15.54 21.54
CA VAL A 141 -2.02 -14.29 20.82
C VAL A 141 -2.25 -13.07 21.71
N LEU A 142 -3.33 -13.07 22.51
CA LEU A 142 -3.68 -11.95 23.39
C LEU A 142 -2.87 -11.89 24.68
N LYS A 143 -2.18 -12.96 25.07
CA LYS A 143 -1.31 -12.99 26.28
C LYS A 143 -1.97 -12.43 27.53
N GLY A 144 -3.25 -12.70 27.71
CA GLY A 144 -4.03 -12.24 28.86
C GLY A 144 -4.74 -10.90 28.66
N GLU A 145 -4.62 -10.26 27.53
CA GLU A 145 -5.49 -9.14 27.19
C GLU A 145 -6.94 -9.63 26.94
N GLU A 146 -7.90 -8.86 27.44
CA GLU A 146 -9.32 -9.17 27.24
C GLU A 146 -9.78 -8.74 25.83
N PRO A 147 -10.44 -9.63 25.08
CA PRO A 147 -11.01 -9.28 23.80
C PRO A 147 -12.26 -8.40 23.96
N ILE A 148 -12.50 -7.54 22.98
CA ILE A 148 -13.72 -6.73 22.91
C ILE A 148 -14.82 -7.47 22.12
N THR A 149 -16.06 -7.26 22.53
CA THR A 149 -17.25 -7.83 21.86
C THR A 149 -18.17 -6.77 21.27
N CYS A 150 -17.92 -5.49 21.58
CA CYS A 150 -18.63 -4.34 21.01
C CYS A 150 -17.95 -3.83 19.72
N ARG A 151 -18.60 -2.89 19.03
CA ARG A 151 -17.97 -2.19 17.91
C ARG A 151 -16.76 -1.38 18.41
N PRO A 152 -15.56 -1.54 17.82
CA PRO A 152 -14.35 -0.83 18.27
C PRO A 152 -14.52 0.68 18.37
N GLY A 153 -15.25 1.30 17.41
CA GLY A 153 -15.51 2.74 17.40
C GLY A 153 -16.30 3.25 18.63
N MET A 154 -16.98 2.38 19.37
CA MET A 154 -17.67 2.77 20.61
C MET A 154 -16.70 3.01 21.79
N LEU A 155 -15.48 2.49 21.67
CA LEU A 155 -14.43 2.62 22.68
C LEU A 155 -13.54 3.82 22.45
N LEU A 156 -13.63 4.45 21.28
CA LEU A 156 -12.83 5.60 20.92
C LEU A 156 -13.48 6.89 21.46
N PRO A 157 -12.69 7.82 22.02
CA PRO A 157 -13.19 9.14 22.38
C PRO A 157 -13.60 9.89 21.10
N PRO A 158 -14.50 10.88 21.22
CA PRO A 158 -14.81 11.80 20.12
C PRO A 158 -13.52 12.47 19.63
N VAL A 159 -13.45 12.70 18.30
CA VAL A 159 -12.31 13.40 17.70
C VAL A 159 -12.35 14.89 18.10
N ASP A 160 -11.27 15.39 18.71
CA ASP A 160 -11.06 16.81 18.95
C ASP A 160 -10.46 17.49 17.72
N PHE A 161 -11.32 18.11 16.92
CA PHE A 161 -10.89 18.79 15.69
C PHE A 161 -10.05 20.05 15.96
N ASP A 162 -10.18 20.68 17.12
CA ASP A 162 -9.36 21.85 17.46
C ASP A 162 -7.93 21.41 17.82
N GLN A 163 -7.80 20.29 18.49
CA GLN A 163 -6.49 19.69 18.74
C GLN A 163 -5.84 19.24 17.41
N LEU A 164 -6.57 18.52 16.57
CA LEU A 164 -6.07 18.09 15.25
C LEU A 164 -5.63 19.29 14.40
N ARG A 165 -6.37 20.38 14.43
CA ARG A 165 -6.00 21.60 13.70
C ARG A 165 -4.64 22.12 14.15
N ARG A 166 -4.41 22.24 15.46
CA ARG A 166 -3.13 22.69 16.03
C ARG A 166 -1.97 21.76 15.65
N GLU A 167 -2.22 20.46 15.60
CA GLU A 167 -1.21 19.48 15.17
C GLU A 167 -0.89 19.62 13.67
N VAL A 168 -1.91 19.70 12.82
CA VAL A 168 -1.73 19.82 11.37
C VAL A 168 -1.10 21.15 10.97
N GLU A 169 -1.41 22.25 11.64
CA GLU A 169 -0.84 23.57 11.38
C GLU A 169 0.68 23.64 11.58
N GLN A 170 1.29 22.67 12.26
CA GLN A 170 2.75 22.59 12.39
C GLN A 170 3.45 22.27 11.06
N PHE A 171 2.77 21.66 10.12
CA PHE A 171 3.34 21.23 8.85
C PHE A 171 2.47 21.53 7.60
N HIS A 172 1.24 21.95 7.78
CA HIS A 172 0.32 22.37 6.72
C HIS A 172 -0.40 23.66 7.12
N GLU A 173 -0.08 24.77 6.47
CA GLU A 173 -0.69 26.07 6.74
C GLU A 173 -2.14 26.15 6.25
N GLY A 174 -3.04 26.61 7.10
CA GLY A 174 -4.46 26.81 6.79
C GLY A 174 -5.23 25.54 6.39
N PRO A 175 -5.17 24.46 7.20
CA PRO A 175 -5.83 23.22 6.84
C PRO A 175 -7.36 23.34 6.81
N GLU A 176 -7.98 22.78 5.77
CA GLU A 176 -9.42 22.64 5.66
C GLU A 176 -9.92 21.42 6.45
N LYS A 177 -11.26 21.33 6.60
CA LYS A 177 -11.88 20.19 7.32
C LYS A 177 -11.49 18.82 6.71
N LYS A 178 -11.37 18.73 5.38
CA LYS A 178 -10.94 17.49 4.69
C LYS A 178 -9.51 17.08 5.08
N ASP A 179 -8.64 18.05 5.32
CA ASP A 179 -7.25 17.84 5.72
C ASP A 179 -7.19 17.27 7.14
N LEU A 180 -7.99 17.82 8.05
CA LEU A 180 -8.12 17.32 9.42
C LEU A 180 -8.68 15.90 9.46
N ILE A 181 -9.67 15.59 8.62
CA ILE A 181 -10.23 14.24 8.51
C ILE A 181 -9.18 13.27 7.95
N SER A 182 -8.43 13.67 6.91
CA SER A 182 -7.36 12.85 6.34
C SER A 182 -6.27 12.54 7.36
N TYR A 183 -5.87 13.54 8.13
CA TYR A 183 -4.90 13.36 9.22
C TYR A 183 -5.44 12.46 10.33
N ALA A 184 -6.70 12.65 10.76
CA ALA A 184 -7.33 11.81 11.78
C ALA A 184 -7.38 10.33 11.38
N MET A 185 -7.58 10.05 10.09
CA MET A 185 -7.67 8.69 9.56
C MET A 185 -6.29 8.06 9.31
N TYR A 186 -5.34 8.84 8.81
CA TYR A 186 -4.03 8.36 8.34
C TYR A 186 -2.93 9.39 8.65
N PRO A 187 -2.56 9.62 9.92
CA PRO A 187 -1.68 10.71 10.31
C PRO A 187 -0.32 10.67 9.59
N LYS A 188 0.36 9.52 9.61
CA LYS A 188 1.66 9.37 8.98
C LYS A 188 1.61 9.59 7.46
N VAL A 189 0.61 9.03 6.80
CA VAL A 189 0.45 9.17 5.33
C VAL A 189 0.20 10.63 4.96
N TYR A 190 -0.61 11.34 5.76
CA TYR A 190 -0.91 12.74 5.52
C TYR A 190 0.31 13.65 5.76
N GLU A 191 1.09 13.39 6.81
CA GLU A 191 2.37 14.08 7.03
C GLU A 191 3.35 13.89 5.88
N ASP A 192 3.53 12.65 5.41
CA ASP A 192 4.41 12.33 4.29
C ASP A 192 3.94 13.02 3.00
N PHE A 193 2.64 13.06 2.76
CA PHE A 193 2.05 13.81 1.65
C PHE A 193 2.34 15.31 1.74
N CYS A 194 2.17 15.92 2.90
CA CYS A 194 2.46 17.34 3.11
C CYS A 194 3.95 17.65 2.94
N ARG A 195 4.83 16.77 3.44
CA ARG A 195 6.29 16.88 3.25
C ARG A 195 6.66 16.84 1.78
N HIS A 196 6.13 15.86 1.05
CA HIS A 196 6.34 15.72 -0.39
C HIS A 196 5.86 16.96 -1.15
N ARG A 197 4.68 17.50 -0.81
CA ARG A 197 4.16 18.73 -1.40
C ARG A 197 5.05 19.96 -1.10
N LYS A 198 5.63 20.04 0.09
CA LYS A 198 6.53 21.12 0.46
C LYS A 198 7.85 21.05 -0.33
N GLU A 199 8.36 19.86 -0.56
CA GLU A 199 9.60 19.60 -1.29
C GLU A 199 9.45 19.80 -2.80
N TYR A 200 8.42 19.21 -3.41
CA TYR A 200 8.26 19.16 -4.87
C TYR A 200 7.17 20.09 -5.42
N GLY A 201 6.39 20.74 -4.56
CA GLY A 201 5.27 21.58 -4.97
C GLY A 201 4.07 20.78 -5.50
N TYR A 202 3.25 21.43 -6.32
CA TYR A 202 2.04 20.84 -6.90
C TYR A 202 2.35 20.10 -8.20
N ILE A 203 2.59 18.81 -8.10
CA ILE A 203 2.88 17.93 -9.24
C ILE A 203 1.63 17.38 -9.95
N THR A 204 0.43 17.71 -9.48
CA THR A 204 -0.85 17.18 -10.01
C THR A 204 -1.11 17.52 -11.48
N ARG A 205 -0.42 18.52 -12.02
CA ARG A 205 -0.52 18.90 -13.43
C ARG A 205 0.56 18.27 -14.31
N MET A 206 1.48 17.53 -13.72
CA MET A 206 2.49 16.76 -14.44
C MET A 206 1.87 15.53 -15.07
N GLY A 207 2.25 15.21 -16.31
CA GLY A 207 1.83 13.96 -16.95
C GLY A 207 2.38 12.75 -16.20
N SER A 208 1.57 11.69 -16.05
CA SER A 208 1.95 10.46 -15.34
C SER A 208 3.25 9.84 -15.87
N HIS A 209 3.47 9.90 -17.19
CA HIS A 209 4.71 9.40 -17.79
C HIS A 209 5.95 10.09 -17.21
N VAL A 210 5.93 11.43 -17.17
CA VAL A 210 7.06 12.23 -16.65
C VAL A 210 7.26 11.99 -15.16
N PHE A 211 6.15 11.87 -14.41
CA PHE A 211 6.21 11.62 -12.97
C PHE A 211 6.88 10.26 -12.64
N PHE A 212 6.53 9.20 -13.38
CA PHE A 212 7.03 7.86 -13.07
C PHE A 212 8.37 7.52 -13.72
N ASN A 213 8.60 8.01 -14.95
CA ASN A 213 9.76 7.59 -15.73
C ASN A 213 10.76 8.74 -15.99
N GLY A 214 10.44 9.97 -15.57
CA GLY A 214 11.23 11.13 -15.92
C GLY A 214 11.08 11.51 -17.39
N MET A 215 12.06 12.25 -17.91
CA MET A 215 12.11 12.70 -19.30
C MET A 215 13.34 12.14 -20.00
N ALA A 216 13.18 11.64 -21.22
CA ALA A 216 14.29 11.27 -22.07
C ALA A 216 15.02 12.50 -22.61
N LEU A 217 16.30 12.34 -22.97
CA LEU A 217 17.11 13.42 -23.52
C LEU A 217 16.45 13.99 -24.80
N GLY A 218 16.23 15.30 -24.81
CA GLY A 218 15.55 16.01 -25.90
C GLY A 218 14.01 15.93 -25.84
N GLU A 219 13.44 15.19 -24.92
CA GLU A 219 11.98 15.11 -24.73
C GLU A 219 11.41 16.46 -24.28
N THR A 220 10.21 16.75 -24.78
CA THR A 220 9.48 17.99 -24.45
C THR A 220 8.16 17.64 -23.75
N ASN A 221 7.94 18.25 -22.60
CA ASN A 221 6.69 18.16 -21.85
C ASN A 221 5.98 19.51 -21.78
N LYS A 222 4.63 19.49 -21.96
CA LYS A 222 3.79 20.69 -21.86
C LYS A 222 2.94 20.59 -20.59
N ILE A 223 3.02 21.60 -19.74
CA ILE A 223 2.31 21.66 -18.47
C ILE A 223 1.44 22.92 -18.46
N ASN A 224 0.13 22.74 -18.37
CA ASN A 224 -0.80 23.85 -18.17
C ASN A 224 -0.85 24.20 -16.67
N ILE A 225 -0.23 25.32 -16.30
CA ILE A 225 -0.21 25.79 -14.92
C ILE A 225 -1.56 26.40 -14.54
N GLU A 226 -2.09 27.24 -15.41
CA GLU A 226 -3.35 27.96 -15.28
C GLU A 226 -4.00 28.07 -16.66
N ASP A 227 -5.26 28.49 -16.69
CA ASP A 227 -5.93 28.75 -17.95
C ASP A 227 -5.16 29.83 -18.75
N GLY A 228 -4.80 29.51 -19.97
CA GLY A 228 -4.00 30.38 -20.84
C GLY A 228 -2.49 30.41 -20.54
N LYS A 229 -1.99 29.67 -19.53
CA LYS A 229 -0.58 29.67 -19.15
C LYS A 229 0.01 28.27 -19.23
N THR A 230 0.76 28.02 -20.28
CA THR A 230 1.43 26.75 -20.55
C THR A 230 2.95 26.90 -20.43
N LEU A 231 3.57 26.00 -19.71
CA LEU A 231 5.03 25.81 -19.73
C LEU A 231 5.38 24.70 -20.73
N VAL A 232 6.37 24.99 -21.55
CA VAL A 232 7.00 24.02 -22.46
C VAL A 232 8.40 23.75 -21.93
N ILE A 233 8.62 22.56 -21.40
CA ILE A 233 9.88 22.15 -20.78
C ILE A 233 10.51 21.09 -21.66
N LYS A 234 11.75 21.34 -22.12
CA LYS A 234 12.56 20.38 -22.87
C LYS A 234 13.77 20.00 -22.04
N TYR A 235 13.93 18.70 -21.78
CA TYR A 235 15.08 18.18 -21.05
C TYR A 235 16.31 18.13 -21.96
N LEU A 236 17.42 18.75 -21.54
CA LEU A 236 18.66 18.82 -22.30
C LEU A 236 19.78 17.93 -21.75
N GLY A 237 19.66 17.50 -20.50
CA GLY A 237 20.64 16.60 -19.87
C GLY A 237 20.98 16.95 -18.44
N LEU A 238 21.93 16.20 -17.90
CA LEU A 238 22.56 16.45 -16.62
C LEU A 238 23.96 17.02 -16.85
N GLY A 239 24.35 17.98 -16.03
CA GLY A 239 25.72 18.45 -15.93
C GLY A 239 26.61 17.49 -15.12
N ASP A 240 27.85 17.91 -14.89
CA ASP A 240 28.77 17.20 -14.01
C ASP A 240 28.33 17.27 -12.54
N ARG A 241 28.77 16.32 -11.75
CA ARG A 241 28.50 16.30 -10.31
C ARG A 241 29.32 17.39 -9.60
N ASN A 242 28.66 18.25 -8.84
CA ASN A 242 29.27 19.27 -8.03
C ASN A 242 29.99 18.68 -6.80
N SER A 243 30.87 19.45 -6.19
CA SER A 243 31.64 19.01 -5.00
C SER A 243 30.77 18.75 -3.76
N ASP A 244 29.61 19.36 -3.70
CA ASP A 244 28.58 19.15 -2.64
C ASP A 244 27.68 17.94 -2.92
N GLY A 245 27.90 17.23 -4.03
CA GLY A 245 27.12 16.05 -4.42
C GLY A 245 25.87 16.35 -5.25
N THR A 246 25.56 17.62 -5.49
CA THR A 246 24.45 18.01 -6.38
C THR A 246 24.81 17.84 -7.85
N ILE A 247 23.81 17.80 -8.72
CA ILE A 247 23.97 17.76 -10.19
C ILE A 247 23.06 18.81 -10.78
N ASN A 248 23.61 19.62 -11.70
CA ASN A 248 22.82 20.61 -12.42
C ASN A 248 21.97 19.92 -13.48
N VAL A 249 20.67 20.23 -13.51
CA VAL A 249 19.74 19.74 -14.53
C VAL A 249 19.58 20.80 -15.60
N GLN A 250 20.02 20.51 -16.81
CA GLN A 250 19.90 21.41 -17.95
C GLN A 250 18.56 21.21 -18.67
N PHE A 251 17.83 22.29 -18.85
CA PHE A 251 16.54 22.25 -19.55
C PHE A 251 16.27 23.57 -20.28
N GLU A 252 15.31 23.50 -21.19
CA GLU A 252 14.78 24.67 -21.89
C GLU A 252 13.36 24.93 -21.41
N LEU A 253 13.10 26.15 -20.95
CA LEU A 253 11.79 26.58 -20.51
C LEU A 253 11.26 27.64 -21.47
N ASN A 254 10.17 27.32 -22.21
CA ASN A 254 9.59 28.19 -23.23
C ASN A 254 10.64 28.75 -24.21
N GLY A 255 11.55 27.92 -24.70
CA GLY A 255 12.61 28.30 -25.63
C GLY A 255 13.85 28.95 -25.00
N MET A 256 13.89 29.13 -23.68
CA MET A 256 15.05 29.70 -22.99
C MET A 256 15.73 28.62 -22.13
N ARG A 257 17.06 28.49 -22.32
CA ARG A 257 17.87 27.59 -21.51
C ARG A 257 17.85 27.99 -20.03
N ARG A 258 17.81 27.00 -19.16
CA ARG A 258 17.89 27.10 -17.69
C ARG A 258 18.77 25.96 -17.15
N GLU A 259 19.34 26.23 -16.00
CA GLU A 259 20.17 25.31 -15.25
C GLU A 259 19.78 25.35 -13.77
#